data_6fec9d92ced95ee831f770d702aff52c
#
_entry.id   6fec9d92ced95ee831f770d702aff52c
#
_cell.length_a   1.000
_cell.length_b   1.000
_cell.length_c   1.000
_cell.angle_alpha   90.00
_cell.angle_beta   90.00
_cell.angle_gamma   90.00
#
_symmetry.space_group_name_H-M   'P 1'
#
loop_
_entity.id
_entity.type
_entity.pdbx_description
1 polymer ?
#
loop_
_entity_poly.entity_id
_entity_poly.type
_entity_poly.pdbx_seq_one_letter_code
_entity_poly.pdbx_strand_id
1 'polypeptide(L)'
;MTSLQNDPDIALVERRIASQPDSRSVAGFVPGPGIERLSLSFDIGALRDALAECLRRSDFMGDMQDEGFAALPLTQRPGQTEWTENDLSGRYWLRGDDRYVEEAREDLVPEKAFSEFNPEFAGTYFEEVHRQLADRFPIGRMRVLSKGLYNCNSWHRDPEPRLHIPIVTNPGSLFVVNHHVTHLPADGSVYFTDTRGYHTALNGGETRRVHIVAALAYPPVTSLSLIHISEPTRQIRI
;
A
#
# COMPACT_ATOMS: atom_id res chain seq x y z
N MET A 1 12.92 44.18 -31.30
CA MET A 1 12.37 43.84 -29.96
C MET A 1 10.96 43.34 -30.20
N THR A 2 10.79 42.03 -30.33
CA THR A 2 9.49 41.39 -30.47
C THR A 2 8.76 41.55 -29.13
N SER A 3 7.60 42.17 -29.17
CA SER A 3 6.76 42.39 -27.98
C SER A 3 6.37 41.05 -27.34
N LEU A 4 6.83 40.78 -26.13
CA LEU A 4 6.42 39.64 -25.30
C LEU A 4 4.91 39.67 -24.97
N GLN A 5 4.19 40.71 -25.33
CA GLN A 5 2.77 40.93 -25.04
C GLN A 5 1.81 39.95 -25.73
N ASN A 6 2.25 39.20 -26.74
CA ASN A 6 1.43 38.22 -27.47
C ASN A 6 2.03 36.82 -27.46
N ASP A 7 2.85 36.51 -26.48
CA ASP A 7 3.39 35.18 -26.33
C ASP A 7 2.28 34.19 -25.84
N PRO A 8 1.96 33.14 -26.62
CA PRO A 8 0.90 32.20 -26.29
C PRO A 8 1.18 31.43 -24.98
N ASP A 9 2.46 31.24 -24.63
CA ASP A 9 2.85 30.55 -23.41
C ASP A 9 2.60 31.40 -22.18
N ILE A 10 2.88 32.69 -22.26
CA ILE A 10 2.56 33.63 -21.19
C ILE A 10 1.05 33.69 -20.96
N ALA A 11 0.26 33.82 -22.00
CA ALA A 11 -1.19 33.82 -21.89
C ALA A 11 -1.77 32.49 -21.34
N LEU A 12 -1.13 31.33 -21.65
CA LEU A 12 -1.48 30.05 -21.09
C LEU A 12 -1.21 30.01 -19.60
N VAL A 13 0.00 30.40 -19.19
CA VAL A 13 0.41 30.38 -17.78
C VAL A 13 -0.46 31.31 -16.94
N GLU A 14 -0.72 32.53 -17.42
CA GLU A 14 -1.59 33.48 -16.72
C GLU A 14 -3.02 32.92 -16.51
N ARG A 15 -3.58 32.29 -17.54
CA ARG A 15 -4.90 31.62 -17.40
C ARG A 15 -4.86 30.50 -16.36
N ARG A 16 -3.78 29.73 -16.30
CA ARG A 16 -3.63 28.65 -15.31
C ARG A 16 -3.48 29.20 -13.90
N ILE A 17 -2.71 30.26 -13.71
CA ILE A 17 -2.57 30.95 -12.42
C ILE A 17 -3.93 31.50 -11.93
N ALA A 18 -4.73 32.05 -12.84
CA ALA A 18 -6.04 32.58 -12.52
C ALA A 18 -7.12 31.50 -12.26
N SER A 19 -6.87 30.26 -12.63
CA SER A 19 -7.80 29.15 -12.44
C SER A 19 -7.51 28.42 -11.13
N GLN A 20 -8.55 27.84 -10.51
CA GLN A 20 -8.37 26.88 -9.42
C GLN A 20 -7.73 25.61 -9.96
N PRO A 21 -6.84 24.94 -9.19
CA PRO A 21 -6.31 23.64 -9.56
C PRO A 21 -7.46 22.64 -9.81
N ASP A 22 -7.34 21.87 -10.91
CA ASP A 22 -8.31 20.80 -11.19
C ASP A 22 -8.01 19.59 -10.31
N SER A 23 -8.80 19.43 -9.26
CA SER A 23 -8.71 18.29 -8.33
C SER A 23 -9.47 17.04 -8.82
N ARG A 24 -10.13 17.11 -9.97
CA ARG A 24 -10.95 16.00 -10.49
C ARG A 24 -10.17 15.05 -11.39
N SER A 25 -8.99 15.46 -11.87
CA SER A 25 -8.19 14.60 -12.73
C SER A 25 -7.58 13.45 -11.95
N VAL A 26 -7.88 12.24 -12.41
CA VAL A 26 -7.31 11.01 -11.91
C VAL A 26 -6.48 10.41 -13.03
N ALA A 27 -5.28 10.03 -12.73
CA ALA A 27 -4.55 9.19 -13.65
C ALA A 27 -5.26 7.83 -13.72
N GLY A 28 -5.86 7.54 -14.88
CA GLY A 28 -6.43 6.24 -15.17
C GLY A 28 -5.33 5.26 -15.56
N PHE A 29 -4.78 4.55 -14.59
CA PHE A 29 -3.75 3.55 -14.86
C PHE A 29 -4.37 2.16 -14.94
N VAL A 30 -3.94 1.41 -15.94
CA VAL A 30 -4.17 -0.03 -15.99
C VAL A 30 -3.11 -0.69 -15.13
N PRO A 31 -3.46 -1.68 -14.26
CA PRO A 31 -2.46 -2.43 -13.51
C PRO A 31 -1.36 -2.95 -14.43
N GLY A 32 -0.11 -2.67 -14.09
CA GLY A 32 1.08 -3.11 -14.81
C GLY A 32 1.74 -4.30 -14.14
N PRO A 33 2.87 -4.78 -14.68
CA PRO A 33 3.63 -5.86 -14.07
C PRO A 33 3.89 -5.63 -12.57
N GLY A 34 3.61 -6.64 -11.75
CA GLY A 34 3.71 -6.56 -10.30
C GLY A 34 2.41 -6.20 -9.58
N ILE A 35 1.33 -5.89 -10.31
CA ILE A 35 -0.01 -5.70 -9.74
C ILE A 35 -1.01 -6.46 -10.60
N GLU A 36 -1.68 -7.45 -9.99
CA GLU A 36 -2.66 -8.29 -10.67
C GLU A 36 -4.00 -8.23 -9.94
N ARG A 37 -5.07 -7.92 -10.67
CA ARG A 37 -6.43 -8.05 -10.15
C ARG A 37 -6.83 -9.52 -10.15
N LEU A 38 -7.18 -10.06 -8.99
CA LEU A 38 -7.67 -11.43 -8.86
C LEU A 38 -9.14 -11.53 -9.28
N SER A 39 -9.60 -12.75 -9.55
CA SER A 39 -11.03 -13.04 -9.78
C SER A 39 -11.85 -12.99 -8.49
N LEU A 40 -11.20 -13.11 -7.34
CA LEU A 40 -11.84 -12.98 -6.02
C LEU A 40 -12.23 -11.53 -5.78
N SER A 41 -13.43 -11.33 -5.25
CA SER A 41 -13.93 -10.02 -4.84
C SER A 41 -14.84 -10.15 -3.63
N PHE A 42 -15.00 -9.07 -2.88
CA PHE A 42 -15.81 -8.98 -1.67
C PHE A 42 -16.84 -7.86 -1.79
N ASP A 43 -17.91 -7.93 -1.01
CA ASP A 43 -18.90 -6.85 -0.96
C ASP A 43 -18.30 -5.60 -0.31
N ILE A 44 -18.21 -4.53 -1.08
CA ILE A 44 -17.60 -3.27 -0.63
C ILE A 44 -18.43 -2.58 0.47
N GLY A 45 -19.76 -2.75 0.46
CA GLY A 45 -20.63 -2.26 1.51
C GLY A 45 -20.34 -2.98 2.82
N ALA A 46 -20.33 -4.31 2.80
CA ALA A 46 -20.00 -5.12 3.97
C ALA A 46 -18.56 -4.86 4.50
N LEU A 47 -17.59 -4.60 3.62
CA LEU A 47 -16.24 -4.19 4.03
C LEU A 47 -16.23 -2.86 4.78
N ARG A 48 -17.00 -1.88 4.33
CA ARG A 48 -17.13 -0.57 4.99
C ARG A 48 -17.86 -0.67 6.33
N ASP A 49 -18.90 -1.47 6.40
CA ASP A 49 -19.65 -1.72 7.63
C ASP A 49 -18.75 -2.43 8.67
N ALA A 50 -17.98 -3.44 8.24
CA ALA A 50 -17.00 -4.10 9.09
C ALA A 50 -15.90 -3.14 9.59
N LEU A 51 -15.41 -2.24 8.73
CA LEU A 51 -14.45 -1.21 9.15
C LEU A 51 -15.06 -0.31 10.23
N ALA A 52 -16.28 0.16 10.02
CA ALA A 52 -16.98 1.01 11.01
C ALA A 52 -17.23 0.26 12.32
N GLU A 53 -17.53 -1.05 12.26
CA GLU A 53 -17.70 -1.87 13.44
C GLU A 53 -16.38 -2.09 14.19
N CYS A 54 -15.30 -2.42 13.49
CA CYS A 54 -13.99 -2.58 14.11
C CYS A 54 -13.53 -1.29 14.80
N LEU A 55 -13.78 -0.12 14.19
CA LEU A 55 -13.44 1.18 14.77
C LEU A 55 -14.29 1.56 16.00
N ARG A 56 -15.42 0.88 16.23
CA ARG A 56 -16.15 0.98 17.50
C ARG A 56 -15.59 0.11 18.61
N ARG A 57 -14.86 -0.95 18.25
CA ARG A 57 -14.26 -1.88 19.20
C ARG A 57 -12.83 -1.47 19.57
N SER A 58 -12.07 -0.94 18.62
CA SER A 58 -10.66 -0.58 18.79
C SER A 58 -10.27 0.56 17.88
N ASP A 59 -9.38 1.44 18.35
CA ASP A 59 -8.81 2.49 17.54
C ASP A 59 -7.66 1.96 16.68
N PHE A 60 -7.34 2.69 15.61
CA PHE A 60 -6.12 2.43 14.86
C PHE A 60 -4.89 2.60 15.76
N MET A 61 -3.98 1.64 15.69
CA MET A 61 -2.67 1.68 16.35
C MET A 61 -1.64 2.32 15.40
N GLY A 62 -0.68 3.05 15.97
CA GLY A 62 0.39 3.73 15.24
C GLY A 62 0.23 5.25 15.23
N ASP A 63 1.27 5.95 14.82
CA ASP A 63 1.27 7.41 14.78
C ASP A 63 0.65 7.94 13.49
N MET A 64 -0.57 8.43 13.62
CA MET A 64 -1.31 9.05 12.54
C MET A 64 -0.88 10.48 12.24
N GLN A 65 -0.16 11.13 13.16
CA GLN A 65 0.21 12.54 13.03
C GLN A 65 1.58 12.72 12.36
N ASP A 66 2.57 11.95 12.79
CA ASP A 66 3.94 12.11 12.28
C ASP A 66 4.24 11.20 11.07
N GLU A 67 3.79 9.95 11.10
CA GLU A 67 4.03 9.02 9.98
C GLU A 67 2.85 8.90 9.01
N GLY A 68 1.69 9.45 9.36
CA GLY A 68 0.49 9.37 8.53
C GLY A 68 0.01 7.93 8.26
N PHE A 69 0.40 7.00 9.14
CA PHE A 69 0.15 5.58 9.01
C PHE A 69 -0.39 5.00 10.30
N ALA A 70 -1.47 4.22 10.20
CA ALA A 70 -2.01 3.47 11.33
C ALA A 70 -2.61 2.14 10.88
N ALA A 71 -2.69 1.18 11.78
CA ALA A 71 -3.12 -0.17 11.51
C ALA A 71 -4.13 -0.70 12.53
N LEU A 72 -5.09 -1.52 12.05
CA LEU A 72 -5.84 -2.46 12.87
C LEU A 72 -5.34 -3.87 12.55
N PRO A 73 -4.78 -4.61 13.51
CA PRO A 73 -4.29 -5.96 13.28
C PRO A 73 -5.44 -6.96 13.19
N LEU A 74 -5.71 -7.50 12.01
CA LEU A 74 -6.76 -8.51 11.79
C LEU A 74 -6.28 -9.93 12.06
N THR A 75 -4.96 -10.18 12.06
CA THR A 75 -4.39 -11.46 12.50
C THR A 75 -3.39 -11.25 13.62
N GLN A 76 -3.22 -12.25 14.45
CA GLN A 76 -2.35 -12.26 15.62
C GLN A 76 -1.46 -13.50 15.65
N ARG A 77 -0.45 -13.47 16.49
CA ARG A 77 0.32 -14.66 16.85
C ARG A 77 -0.49 -15.54 17.79
N PRO A 78 -0.36 -16.87 17.74
CA PRO A 78 -0.99 -17.74 18.71
C PRO A 78 -0.71 -17.35 20.17
N GLY A 79 -1.78 -17.17 20.95
CA GLY A 79 -1.69 -16.78 22.35
C GLY A 79 -1.25 -15.33 22.61
N GLN A 80 -1.25 -14.46 21.62
CA GLN A 80 -0.91 -13.05 21.80
C GLN A 80 -2.01 -12.34 22.59
N THR A 81 -1.60 -11.60 23.64
CA THR A 81 -2.49 -10.81 24.51
C THR A 81 -2.19 -9.32 24.47
N GLU A 82 -1.02 -8.95 23.98
CA GLU A 82 -0.56 -7.56 23.92
C GLU A 82 0.01 -7.25 22.53
N TRP A 83 -0.13 -6.00 22.11
CA TRP A 83 0.36 -5.49 20.84
C TRP A 83 1.52 -4.53 21.07
N THR A 84 2.51 -4.62 20.20
CA THR A 84 3.66 -3.70 20.14
C THR A 84 3.77 -3.12 18.74
N GLU A 85 4.56 -2.06 18.59
CA GLU A 85 4.85 -1.49 17.26
C GLU A 85 5.46 -2.52 16.30
N ASN A 86 6.25 -3.48 16.82
CA ASN A 86 6.84 -4.55 16.04
C ASN A 86 5.80 -5.56 15.50
N ASP A 87 4.61 -5.58 16.07
CA ASP A 87 3.49 -6.39 15.57
C ASP A 87 2.75 -5.69 14.42
N LEU A 88 2.92 -4.38 14.24
CA LEU A 88 2.20 -3.61 13.23
C LEU A 88 2.87 -3.59 11.87
N SER A 89 4.18 -3.80 11.78
CA SER A 89 4.90 -3.83 10.50
C SER A 89 5.83 -5.03 10.40
N GLY A 90 5.95 -5.59 9.20
CA GLY A 90 6.86 -6.68 8.91
C GLY A 90 8.28 -6.20 8.60
N ARG A 91 9.12 -7.16 8.21
CA ARG A 91 10.45 -6.86 7.69
C ARG A 91 10.35 -6.13 6.36
N TYR A 92 11.16 -5.13 6.17
CA TYR A 92 11.35 -4.45 4.89
C TYR A 92 12.75 -3.85 4.78
N TRP A 93 13.19 -3.60 3.55
CA TRP A 93 14.45 -2.93 3.26
C TRP A 93 14.15 -1.57 2.66
N LEU A 94 14.61 -0.51 3.33
CA LEU A 94 14.52 0.85 2.83
C LEU A 94 15.58 1.08 1.75
N ARG A 95 15.24 1.90 0.77
CA ARG A 95 16.20 2.48 -0.15
C ARG A 95 16.60 3.86 0.35
N GLY A 96 17.88 4.04 0.67
CA GLY A 96 18.44 5.36 0.97
C GLY A 96 18.60 6.20 -0.30
N ASP A 97 18.19 7.47 -0.25
CA ASP A 97 18.15 8.33 -1.44
C ASP A 97 19.53 8.63 -2.02
N ASP A 98 20.56 8.76 -1.17
CA ASP A 98 21.87 9.23 -1.58
C ASP A 98 22.89 8.12 -1.90
N ARG A 99 22.67 6.89 -1.47
CA ARG A 99 23.72 5.86 -1.48
C ARG A 99 23.30 4.51 -2.02
N TYR A 100 22.08 4.30 -2.42
CA TYR A 100 21.55 2.99 -2.84
C TYR A 100 21.81 1.87 -1.80
N VAL A 101 21.93 2.24 -0.53
CA VAL A 101 22.14 1.31 0.57
C VAL A 101 20.78 0.88 1.11
N GLU A 102 20.55 -0.43 1.11
CA GLU A 102 19.39 -1.01 1.75
C GLU A 102 19.64 -1.12 3.26
N GLU A 103 18.80 -0.50 4.06
CA GLU A 103 18.78 -0.70 5.51
C GLU A 103 17.78 -1.83 5.82
N ALA A 104 18.26 -2.88 6.47
CA ALA A 104 17.42 -3.99 6.88
C ALA A 104 16.89 -3.76 8.30
N ARG A 105 15.60 -3.95 8.50
CA ARG A 105 15.02 -4.10 9.83
C ARG A 105 14.98 -5.58 10.18
N GLU A 106 15.84 -6.02 11.10
CA GLU A 106 16.04 -7.44 11.38
C GLU A 106 15.33 -7.96 12.64
N ASP A 107 14.88 -7.07 13.51
CA ASP A 107 14.30 -7.35 14.82
C ASP A 107 12.79 -7.63 14.81
N LEU A 108 12.19 -7.82 13.62
CA LEU A 108 10.75 -7.92 13.46
C LEU A 108 10.26 -9.37 13.39
N VAL A 109 9.06 -9.56 13.89
CA VAL A 109 8.37 -10.84 13.83
C VAL A 109 8.03 -11.22 12.39
N PRO A 110 8.36 -12.44 11.92
CA PRO A 110 8.03 -12.88 10.57
C PRO A 110 6.52 -12.83 10.30
N GLU A 111 6.14 -12.48 9.06
CA GLU A 111 4.74 -12.40 8.63
C GLU A 111 3.95 -13.69 8.93
N LYS A 112 4.56 -14.85 8.69
CA LYS A 112 3.94 -16.17 8.93
C LYS A 112 3.60 -16.49 10.38
N ALA A 113 4.13 -15.73 11.34
CA ALA A 113 3.83 -15.94 12.76
C ALA A 113 2.41 -15.48 13.14
N PHE A 114 1.80 -14.62 12.31
CA PHE A 114 0.45 -14.09 12.52
C PHE A 114 -0.59 -15.00 11.85
N SER A 115 -0.82 -16.18 12.44
CA SER A 115 -1.59 -17.26 11.84
C SER A 115 -3.03 -17.40 12.35
N GLU A 116 -3.41 -16.63 13.36
CA GLU A 116 -4.76 -16.65 13.92
C GLU A 116 -5.50 -15.35 13.61
N PHE A 117 -6.81 -15.44 13.33
CA PHE A 117 -7.63 -14.23 13.24
C PHE A 117 -7.74 -13.58 14.63
N ASN A 118 -7.66 -12.27 14.69
CA ASN A 118 -7.75 -11.54 15.95
C ASN A 118 -9.17 -11.65 16.55
N PRO A 119 -9.35 -12.28 17.72
CA PRO A 119 -10.65 -12.50 18.31
C PRO A 119 -11.43 -11.23 18.66
N GLU A 120 -10.74 -10.07 18.79
CA GLU A 120 -11.37 -8.78 19.00
C GLU A 120 -12.34 -8.43 17.87
N PHE A 121 -12.05 -8.87 16.65
CA PHE A 121 -12.84 -8.60 15.45
C PHE A 121 -13.67 -9.80 14.99
N ALA A 122 -13.79 -10.84 15.82
CA ALA A 122 -14.62 -12.01 15.53
C ALA A 122 -16.09 -11.60 15.27
N GLY A 123 -16.73 -12.30 14.35
CA GLY A 123 -18.11 -12.05 13.91
C GLY A 123 -18.26 -10.88 12.93
N THR A 124 -17.19 -10.12 12.61
CA THR A 124 -17.24 -9.11 11.56
C THR A 124 -17.06 -9.74 10.18
N TYR A 125 -17.39 -8.99 9.13
CA TYR A 125 -17.16 -9.45 7.75
C TYR A 125 -15.66 -9.63 7.43
N PHE A 126 -14.77 -9.02 8.19
CA PHE A 126 -13.32 -9.23 8.04
C PHE A 126 -12.87 -10.65 8.43
N GLU A 127 -13.57 -11.31 9.35
CA GLU A 127 -13.31 -12.73 9.65
C GLU A 127 -13.65 -13.62 8.44
N GLU A 128 -14.77 -13.37 7.77
CA GLU A 128 -15.15 -14.07 6.54
C GLU A 128 -14.14 -13.81 5.41
N VAL A 129 -13.69 -12.56 5.26
CA VAL A 129 -12.63 -12.18 4.31
C VAL A 129 -11.35 -12.96 4.60
N HIS A 130 -10.91 -13.00 5.86
CA HIS A 130 -9.73 -13.75 6.28
C HIS A 130 -9.89 -15.24 5.96
N ARG A 131 -11.03 -15.85 6.32
CA ARG A 131 -11.30 -17.25 6.06
C ARG A 131 -11.20 -17.57 4.56
N GLN A 132 -11.84 -16.77 3.70
CA GLN A 132 -11.81 -16.99 2.25
C GLN A 132 -10.43 -16.81 1.64
N LEU A 133 -9.62 -15.88 2.17
CA LEU A 133 -8.23 -15.71 1.76
C LEU A 133 -7.37 -16.86 2.23
N ALA A 134 -7.50 -17.30 3.50
CA ALA A 134 -6.72 -18.39 4.08
C ALA A 134 -7.03 -19.75 3.46
N ASP A 135 -8.26 -19.97 2.97
CA ASP A 135 -8.63 -21.16 2.19
C ASP A 135 -7.87 -21.27 0.85
N ARG A 136 -7.33 -20.16 0.34
CA ARG A 136 -6.67 -20.08 -0.99
C ARG A 136 -5.18 -19.80 -0.92
N PHE A 137 -4.74 -19.10 0.10
CA PHE A 137 -3.38 -18.55 0.19
C PHE A 137 -2.81 -18.76 1.60
N PRO A 138 -1.51 -18.96 1.75
CA PRO A 138 -0.85 -18.96 3.06
C PRO A 138 -0.81 -17.51 3.60
N ILE A 139 -1.90 -17.10 4.25
CA ILE A 139 -2.00 -15.76 4.84
C ILE A 139 -1.17 -15.70 6.12
N GLY A 140 -0.35 -14.69 6.21
CA GLY A 140 0.34 -14.29 7.43
C GLY A 140 -0.31 -13.06 8.06
N ARG A 141 0.51 -12.04 8.39
CA ARG A 141 0.00 -10.80 8.97
C ARG A 141 -0.99 -10.11 8.03
N MET A 142 -2.22 -9.95 8.51
CA MET A 142 -3.29 -9.24 7.84
C MET A 142 -3.72 -8.04 8.68
N ARG A 143 -3.82 -6.87 8.07
CA ARG A 143 -4.14 -5.61 8.76
C ARG A 143 -5.07 -4.75 7.92
N VAL A 144 -5.87 -3.91 8.57
CA VAL A 144 -6.42 -2.73 7.92
C VAL A 144 -5.40 -1.61 8.09
N LEU A 145 -4.87 -1.11 6.99
CA LEU A 145 -3.92 0.00 6.97
C LEU A 145 -4.61 1.29 6.57
N SER A 146 -4.48 2.30 7.41
CA SER A 146 -4.93 3.67 7.14
C SER A 146 -3.74 4.55 6.83
N LYS A 147 -3.80 5.30 5.73
CA LYS A 147 -2.80 6.30 5.35
C LYS A 147 -3.43 7.69 5.35
N GLY A 148 -2.76 8.63 6.01
CA GLY A 148 -3.16 10.02 6.11
C GLY A 148 -3.17 10.76 4.78
N LEU A 149 -3.58 12.03 4.83
CA LEU A 149 -3.65 12.93 3.68
C LEU A 149 -2.24 13.36 3.28
N TYR A 150 -2.01 13.56 1.98
CA TYR A 150 -0.73 14.07 1.45
C TYR A 150 0.51 13.33 1.98
N ASN A 151 0.39 12.01 2.11
CA ASN A 151 1.42 11.17 2.69
C ASN A 151 1.90 10.09 1.71
N CYS A 152 3.18 9.73 1.78
CA CYS A 152 3.76 8.63 1.02
C CYS A 152 4.70 7.79 1.91
N ASN A 153 4.82 6.51 1.57
CA ASN A 153 5.87 5.68 2.17
C ASN A 153 7.22 6.02 1.54
N SER A 154 8.29 5.81 2.29
CA SER A 154 9.62 5.70 1.70
C SER A 154 9.67 4.53 0.71
N TRP A 155 10.53 4.62 -0.30
CA TRP A 155 10.79 3.51 -1.21
C TRP A 155 11.37 2.34 -0.43
N HIS A 156 10.73 1.18 -0.55
CA HIS A 156 11.16 -0.03 0.14
C HIS A 156 10.76 -1.27 -0.64
N ARG A 157 11.25 -2.42 -0.20
CA ARG A 157 10.81 -3.73 -0.64
C ARG A 157 10.55 -4.64 0.56
N ASP A 158 9.61 -5.54 0.40
CA ASP A 158 9.24 -6.54 1.41
C ASP A 158 9.83 -7.92 1.04
N PRO A 159 10.01 -8.82 2.01
CA PRO A 159 10.37 -10.21 1.70
C PRO A 159 9.27 -10.98 0.97
N GLU A 160 8.01 -10.68 1.27
CA GLU A 160 6.83 -11.37 0.75
C GLU A 160 5.97 -10.45 -0.10
N PRO A 161 5.28 -10.99 -1.13
CA PRO A 161 4.23 -10.26 -1.83
C PRO A 161 3.00 -10.09 -0.91
N ARG A 162 2.10 -9.18 -1.31
CA ARG A 162 0.92 -8.84 -0.51
C ARG A 162 -0.35 -8.88 -1.33
N LEU A 163 -1.48 -9.13 -0.64
CA LEU A 163 -2.81 -8.86 -1.17
C LEU A 163 -3.31 -7.53 -0.64
N HIS A 164 -3.92 -6.74 -1.51
CA HIS A 164 -4.58 -5.48 -1.16
C HIS A 164 -6.06 -5.54 -1.50
N ILE A 165 -6.91 -5.11 -0.56
CA ILE A 165 -8.35 -4.93 -0.75
C ILE A 165 -8.67 -3.48 -0.34
N PRO A 166 -8.86 -2.56 -1.29
CA PRO A 166 -9.21 -1.19 -0.97
C PRO A 166 -10.62 -1.07 -0.39
N ILE A 167 -10.77 -0.37 0.74
CA ILE A 167 -12.05 -0.10 1.39
C ILE A 167 -12.46 1.36 1.20
N VAL A 168 -11.49 2.27 1.41
CA VAL A 168 -11.63 3.70 1.19
C VAL A 168 -10.45 4.16 0.35
N THR A 169 -10.74 4.91 -0.71
CA THR A 169 -9.71 5.44 -1.60
C THR A 169 -10.15 6.79 -2.17
N ASN A 170 -9.25 7.47 -2.82
CA ASN A 170 -9.51 8.71 -3.55
C ASN A 170 -8.61 8.78 -4.80
N PRO A 171 -8.88 9.70 -5.72
CA PRO A 171 -8.13 9.83 -6.97
C PRO A 171 -6.62 10.03 -6.82
N GLY A 172 -6.15 10.62 -5.71
CA GLY A 172 -4.74 10.81 -5.41
C GLY A 172 -4.07 9.61 -4.74
N SER A 173 -4.82 8.54 -4.47
CA SER A 173 -4.28 7.33 -3.84
C SER A 173 -3.68 6.41 -4.91
N LEU A 174 -2.36 6.37 -4.98
CA LEU A 174 -1.61 5.61 -5.98
C LEU A 174 -0.69 4.59 -5.32
N PHE A 175 -0.45 3.51 -6.04
CA PHE A 175 0.50 2.47 -5.67
C PHE A 175 1.51 2.29 -6.80
N VAL A 176 2.79 2.34 -6.47
CA VAL A 176 3.87 2.21 -7.45
C VAL A 176 4.66 0.97 -7.15
N VAL A 177 4.74 0.05 -8.10
CA VAL A 177 5.53 -1.17 -8.03
C VAL A 177 6.35 -1.28 -9.30
N ASN A 178 7.67 -1.45 -9.18
CA ASN A 178 8.56 -1.66 -10.32
C ASN A 178 8.33 -0.67 -11.50
N HIS A 179 8.22 0.62 -11.20
CA HIS A 179 7.97 1.72 -12.15
C HIS A 179 6.53 1.81 -12.71
N HIS A 180 5.63 0.91 -12.32
CA HIS A 180 4.23 0.98 -12.72
C HIS A 180 3.39 1.66 -11.65
N VAL A 181 2.67 2.68 -12.06
CA VAL A 181 1.77 3.46 -11.19
C VAL A 181 0.35 2.99 -11.39
N THR A 182 -0.33 2.62 -10.32
CA THR A 182 -1.69 2.10 -10.39
C THR A 182 -2.57 2.70 -9.30
N HIS A 183 -3.77 3.14 -9.66
CA HIS A 183 -4.84 3.39 -8.71
C HIS A 183 -5.60 2.09 -8.46
N LEU A 184 -5.81 1.74 -7.19
CA LEU A 184 -6.58 0.58 -6.77
C LEU A 184 -7.97 1.05 -6.29
N PRO A 185 -9.05 0.87 -7.08
CA PRO A 185 -10.37 1.32 -6.70
C PRO A 185 -10.96 0.53 -5.53
N ALA A 186 -11.76 1.20 -4.69
CA ALA A 186 -12.51 0.59 -3.59
C ALA A 186 -13.85 0.03 -4.09
N ASP A 187 -13.77 -1.06 -4.85
CA ASP A 187 -14.90 -1.74 -5.49
C ASP A 187 -15.07 -3.22 -5.03
N GLY A 188 -14.34 -3.60 -3.97
CA GLY A 188 -14.32 -4.98 -3.46
C GLY A 188 -13.30 -5.89 -4.12
N SER A 189 -12.58 -5.43 -5.13
CA SER A 189 -11.55 -6.21 -5.81
C SER A 189 -10.37 -6.53 -4.90
N VAL A 190 -9.77 -7.70 -5.14
CA VAL A 190 -8.53 -8.14 -4.51
C VAL A 190 -7.40 -8.01 -5.50
N TYR A 191 -6.31 -7.39 -5.08
CA TYR A 191 -5.12 -7.20 -5.89
C TYR A 191 -3.92 -7.93 -5.29
N PHE A 192 -3.29 -8.77 -6.08
CA PHE A 192 -1.93 -9.22 -5.80
C PHE A 192 -0.97 -8.08 -6.11
N THR A 193 -0.02 -7.84 -5.22
CA THR A 193 1.03 -6.83 -5.41
C THR A 193 2.39 -7.45 -5.10
N ASP A 194 3.30 -7.42 -6.07
CA ASP A 194 4.65 -7.96 -5.89
C ASP A 194 5.55 -6.96 -5.16
N THR A 195 5.33 -6.82 -3.87
CA THR A 195 6.08 -5.93 -2.98
C THR A 195 7.52 -6.39 -2.71
N ARG A 196 7.95 -7.52 -3.28
CA ARG A 196 9.37 -7.93 -3.27
C ARG A 196 10.23 -7.02 -4.16
N GLY A 197 9.61 -6.34 -5.14
CA GLY A 197 10.23 -5.24 -5.87
C GLY A 197 10.12 -3.92 -5.10
N TYR A 198 10.92 -2.93 -5.50
CA TYR A 198 10.80 -1.58 -4.93
C TYR A 198 9.43 -1.00 -5.21
N HIS A 199 8.81 -0.54 -4.14
CA HIS A 199 7.46 0.01 -4.20
C HIS A 199 7.27 1.15 -3.21
N THR A 200 6.22 1.93 -3.46
CA THR A 200 5.70 2.92 -2.52
C THR A 200 4.19 3.04 -2.68
N ALA A 201 3.52 3.38 -1.59
CA ALA A 201 2.12 3.77 -1.60
C ALA A 201 2.04 5.25 -1.22
N LEU A 202 1.33 6.03 -2.02
CA LEU A 202 1.09 7.43 -1.75
C LEU A 202 -0.41 7.72 -1.66
N ASN A 203 -0.76 8.71 -0.86
CA ASN A 203 -2.07 9.29 -0.80
C ASN A 203 -1.94 10.81 -0.99
N GLY A 204 -2.02 11.27 -2.23
CA GLY A 204 -1.99 12.69 -2.60
C GLY A 204 -3.36 13.36 -2.53
N GLY A 205 -4.36 12.74 -1.92
CA GLY A 205 -5.72 13.27 -1.82
C GLY A 205 -6.07 13.81 -0.44
N GLU A 206 -7.26 14.39 -0.34
CA GLU A 206 -7.80 15.07 0.84
C GLU A 206 -8.62 14.16 1.76
N THR A 207 -8.69 12.85 1.46
CA THR A 207 -9.35 11.86 2.29
C THR A 207 -8.39 10.72 2.59
N ARG A 208 -8.62 10.02 3.70
CA ARG A 208 -7.79 8.86 4.07
C ARG A 208 -7.90 7.76 3.03
N ARG A 209 -6.80 7.03 2.87
CA ARG A 209 -6.75 5.76 2.15
C ARG A 209 -6.79 4.63 3.17
N VAL A 210 -7.74 3.69 3.04
CA VAL A 210 -7.87 2.54 3.92
C VAL A 210 -7.95 1.26 3.10
N HIS A 211 -6.99 0.34 3.30
CA HIS A 211 -6.93 -0.95 2.63
C HIS A 211 -6.77 -2.07 3.64
N ILE A 212 -7.38 -3.24 3.39
CA ILE A 212 -6.89 -4.48 3.97
C ILE A 212 -5.61 -4.84 3.22
N VAL A 213 -4.57 -5.20 3.98
CA VAL A 213 -3.30 -5.68 3.45
C VAL A 213 -2.93 -6.98 4.14
N ALA A 214 -2.76 -8.04 3.37
CA ALA A 214 -2.39 -9.37 3.86
C ALA A 214 -1.07 -9.82 3.23
N ALA A 215 -0.11 -10.21 4.05
CA ALA A 215 1.15 -10.79 3.60
C ALA A 215 0.93 -12.24 3.15
N LEU A 216 1.53 -12.61 2.03
CA LEU A 216 1.52 -13.97 1.50
C LEU A 216 2.76 -14.71 2.03
N ALA A 217 2.58 -15.49 3.10
CA ALA A 217 3.65 -16.16 3.84
C ALA A 217 4.16 -17.45 3.13
N TYR A 218 4.39 -17.38 1.82
CA TYR A 218 5.02 -18.48 1.10
C TYR A 218 6.44 -18.74 1.63
N PRO A 219 6.90 -20.00 1.62
CA PRO A 219 8.31 -20.25 1.91
C PRO A 219 9.18 -19.48 0.92
N PRO A 220 10.31 -18.95 1.37
CA PRO A 220 11.22 -18.23 0.47
C PRO A 220 11.60 -19.16 -0.70
N VAL A 221 11.47 -18.64 -1.91
CA VAL A 221 11.92 -19.38 -3.11
C VAL A 221 13.44 -19.44 -3.05
N THR A 222 13.98 -20.60 -2.68
CA THR A 222 15.42 -20.85 -2.47
C THR A 222 16.26 -20.79 -3.76
N SER A 223 15.65 -20.55 -4.93
CA SER A 223 16.31 -20.47 -6.24
C SER A 223 15.79 -19.34 -7.12
N LEU A 224 15.57 -18.17 -6.61
CA LEU A 224 15.68 -16.99 -7.45
C LEU A 224 17.18 -16.68 -7.55
N SER A 225 17.83 -17.25 -8.57
CA SER A 225 19.02 -16.60 -9.11
C SER A 225 18.63 -15.13 -9.23
N LEU A 226 19.37 -14.26 -8.56
CA LEU A 226 19.29 -12.83 -8.76
C LEU A 226 19.32 -12.63 -10.28
N ILE A 227 18.16 -12.38 -10.88
CA ILE A 227 18.13 -11.78 -12.19
C ILE A 227 18.80 -10.44 -11.94
N HIS A 228 20.06 -10.37 -12.26
CA HIS A 228 20.75 -9.10 -12.43
C HIS A 228 19.92 -8.36 -13.47
N ILE A 229 19.06 -7.47 -13.00
CA ILE A 229 18.63 -6.35 -13.81
C ILE A 229 19.92 -5.55 -13.97
N SER A 230 20.64 -5.86 -15.05
CA SER A 230 21.77 -5.04 -15.48
C SER A 230 21.20 -3.63 -15.66
N GLU A 231 21.57 -2.74 -14.76
CA GLU A 231 21.27 -1.32 -14.93
C GLU A 231 21.79 -0.92 -16.32
N PRO A 232 20.97 -0.22 -17.12
CA PRO A 232 21.49 0.37 -18.34
C PRO A 232 22.59 1.34 -17.93
N THR A 233 23.82 1.02 -18.31
CA THR A 233 25.00 1.85 -18.07
C THR A 233 24.71 3.24 -18.61
N ARG A 234 24.40 4.18 -17.74
CA ARG A 234 24.30 5.60 -18.09
C ARG A 234 25.69 6.08 -18.48
N GLN A 235 25.98 6.02 -19.77
CA GLN A 235 27.09 6.82 -20.29
C GLN A 235 26.72 8.29 -20.16
N ILE A 236 27.19 8.93 -19.09
CA ILE A 236 27.24 10.37 -19.01
C ILE A 236 28.36 10.79 -19.98
N ARG A 237 28.00 11.27 -21.18
CA ARG A 237 28.92 12.07 -21.99
C ARG A 237 28.93 13.48 -21.39
N ILE A 238 30.11 13.88 -20.89
CA ILE A 238 30.47 15.24 -20.57
C ILE A 238 30.62 16.02 -21.86
#